data_c48f267bd182d65d0c8810605486a690
#
_entry.id   c48f267bd182d65d0c8810605486a690
#
_cell.length_a   1.000
_cell.length_b   1.000
_cell.length_c   1.000
_cell.angle_alpha   90.00
_cell.angle_beta   90.00
_cell.angle_gamma   90.00
#
_symmetry.space_group_name_H-M   'P 1'
#
loop_
_entity.id
_entity.type
_entity.pdbx_description
1 polymer ?
#
loop_
_entity_poly.entity_id
_entity_poly.type
_entity_poly.pdbx_seq_one_letter_code
_entity_poly.pdbx_strand_id
1 'polypeptide(L)'
;MTTMTDLKKTPFHKAHVEHGAKLVEYTGWEMPLLYTSIIEEHRQVREAGGLFDVSHMGRFTFKGRDAGRFLDRVCTRDIANMQDRQVRYALVCNEEGGCRDDVLVYRQSETEYTMVCNAANRSKLVDHFAEVKGDLVYRFADITDKTAMVALQGPKVMDVLAGFSKEIPTLKRYRFTEKSLFIAKFLVSRTGY
;
A
#
# COMPACT_ATOMS: atom_id res chain seq x y z
N MET A 1 14.47 -10.89 22.01
CA MET A 1 13.46 -9.86 22.33
C MET A 1 13.90 -8.60 21.63
N THR A 2 13.15 -8.14 20.63
CA THR A 2 13.43 -6.86 19.95
C THR A 2 13.12 -5.74 20.95
N THR A 3 14.09 -4.91 21.25
CA THR A 3 13.86 -3.74 22.13
C THR A 3 13.16 -2.64 21.33
N MET A 4 12.39 -1.77 22.00
CA MET A 4 11.71 -0.64 21.35
C MET A 4 12.67 0.27 20.57
N THR A 5 13.96 0.24 20.88
CA THR A 5 15.02 1.00 20.19
C THR A 5 15.36 0.49 18.79
N ASP A 6 15.00 -0.75 18.47
CA ASP A 6 15.35 -1.41 17.20
C ASP A 6 14.20 -1.41 16.18
N LEU A 7 13.02 -0.86 16.55
CA LEU A 7 11.85 -0.82 15.69
C LEU A 7 12.02 0.20 14.55
N LYS A 8 11.54 -0.16 13.36
CA LYS A 8 11.46 0.76 12.23
C LYS A 8 10.46 1.88 12.52
N LYS A 9 10.75 3.07 12.00
CA LYS A 9 9.91 4.26 12.13
C LYS A 9 9.40 4.68 10.77
N THR A 10 8.11 5.02 10.69
CA THR A 10 7.52 5.57 9.47
C THR A 10 7.97 7.01 9.24
N PRO A 11 7.81 7.56 8.03
CA PRO A 11 8.05 8.99 7.80
C PRO A 11 7.19 9.92 8.66
N PHE A 12 6.05 9.44 9.17
CA PHE A 12 5.14 10.21 10.05
C PHE A 12 5.39 10.00 11.55
N HIS A 13 6.37 9.18 11.93
CA HIS A 13 6.64 8.85 13.33
C HIS A 13 6.78 10.10 14.24
N LYS A 14 7.49 11.13 13.76
CA LYS A 14 7.63 12.38 14.52
C LYS A 14 6.27 13.05 14.79
N ALA A 15 5.41 13.09 13.78
CA ALA A 15 4.06 13.63 13.94
C ALA A 15 3.22 12.82 14.93
N HIS A 16 3.34 11.48 14.93
CA HIS A 16 2.66 10.64 15.91
C HIS A 16 3.06 10.99 17.34
N VAL A 17 4.37 11.15 17.59
CA VAL A 17 4.89 11.56 18.91
C VAL A 17 4.40 12.95 19.31
N GLU A 18 4.48 13.92 18.40
CA GLU A 18 4.06 15.31 18.64
C GLU A 18 2.55 15.42 18.94
N HIS A 19 1.73 14.53 18.39
CA HIS A 19 0.28 14.46 18.66
C HIS A 19 -0.07 13.55 19.83
N GLY A 20 0.90 13.09 20.61
CA GLY A 20 0.68 12.32 21.82
C GLY A 20 0.17 10.88 21.57
N ALA A 21 0.49 10.28 20.43
CA ALA A 21 0.09 8.92 20.13
C ALA A 21 0.67 7.93 21.15
N LYS A 22 -0.14 6.95 21.57
CA LYS A 22 0.34 5.75 22.23
C LYS A 22 0.96 4.84 21.18
N LEU A 23 2.28 4.69 21.21
CA LEU A 23 3.03 3.87 20.25
C LEU A 23 3.14 2.43 20.74
N VAL A 24 3.10 1.49 19.80
CA VAL A 24 3.25 0.04 20.03
C VAL A 24 4.10 -0.59 18.94
N GLU A 25 4.69 -1.74 19.26
CA GLU A 25 5.30 -2.60 18.25
C GLU A 25 4.20 -3.23 17.37
N TYR A 26 4.37 -3.12 16.06
CA TYR A 26 3.53 -3.78 15.07
C TYR A 26 4.37 -4.24 13.87
N THR A 27 4.57 -5.54 13.75
CA THR A 27 5.31 -6.18 12.64
C THR A 27 6.71 -5.59 12.39
N GLY A 28 7.45 -5.29 13.48
CA GLY A 28 8.79 -4.70 13.45
C GLY A 28 8.83 -3.18 13.30
N TRP A 29 7.67 -2.52 13.35
CA TRP A 29 7.54 -1.06 13.29
C TRP A 29 7.00 -0.50 14.60
N GLU A 30 7.39 0.73 14.93
CA GLU A 30 6.79 1.52 16.00
C GLU A 30 5.62 2.32 15.43
N MET A 31 4.38 1.89 15.75
CA MET A 31 3.16 2.39 15.13
C MET A 31 2.20 3.00 16.15
N PRO A 32 1.41 4.04 15.77
CA PRO A 32 0.39 4.59 16.65
C PRO A 32 -0.77 3.62 16.81
N LEU A 33 -1.09 3.28 18.06
CA LEU A 33 -2.28 2.51 18.41
C LEU A 33 -3.51 3.40 18.55
N LEU A 34 -3.37 4.53 19.24
CA LEU A 34 -4.42 5.52 19.50
C LEU A 34 -3.82 6.86 19.89
N TYR A 35 -4.61 7.92 19.78
CA TYR A 35 -4.27 9.29 20.24
C TYR A 35 -5.14 9.72 21.42
N THR A 36 -6.42 9.37 21.44
CA THR A 36 -7.37 9.68 22.51
C THR A 36 -7.94 8.40 23.11
N SER A 37 -8.92 7.80 22.46
CA SER A 37 -9.46 6.50 22.85
C SER A 37 -9.92 5.72 21.63
N ILE A 38 -9.88 4.39 21.71
CA ILE A 38 -10.29 3.50 20.62
C ILE A 38 -11.74 3.78 20.19
N ILE A 39 -12.63 3.99 21.16
CA ILE A 39 -14.08 4.17 20.87
C ILE A 39 -14.33 5.53 20.20
N GLU A 40 -13.70 6.60 20.69
CA GLU A 40 -13.87 7.95 20.13
C GLU A 40 -13.31 8.04 18.72
N GLU A 41 -12.09 7.52 18.51
CA GLU A 41 -11.46 7.50 17.18
C GLU A 41 -12.24 6.62 16.19
N HIS A 42 -12.72 5.45 16.63
CA HIS A 42 -13.61 4.61 15.82
C HIS A 42 -14.88 5.36 15.41
N ARG A 43 -15.54 6.03 16.36
CA ARG A 43 -16.74 6.83 16.09
C ARG A 43 -16.45 7.97 15.12
N GLN A 44 -15.35 8.68 15.32
CA GLN A 44 -14.89 9.75 14.41
C GLN A 44 -14.75 9.24 12.97
N VAL A 45 -14.13 8.08 12.77
CA VAL A 45 -13.99 7.48 11.43
C VAL A 45 -15.34 7.10 10.83
N ARG A 46 -16.26 6.54 11.66
CA ARG A 46 -17.60 6.11 11.19
C ARG A 46 -18.53 7.28 10.84
N GLU A 47 -18.41 8.40 11.52
CA GLU A 47 -19.31 9.57 11.39
C GLU A 47 -18.74 10.66 10.47
N ALA A 48 -17.43 10.73 10.35
CA ALA A 48 -16.75 11.76 9.56
C ALA A 48 -15.62 11.17 8.71
N GLY A 49 -14.45 10.96 9.30
CA GLY A 49 -13.30 10.42 8.62
C GLY A 49 -12.06 10.38 9.49
N GLY A 50 -11.06 9.61 9.06
CA GLY A 50 -9.76 9.48 9.67
C GLY A 50 -8.64 9.31 8.66
N LEU A 51 -7.46 9.74 9.04
CA LEU A 51 -6.20 9.53 8.33
C LEU A 51 -5.40 8.45 9.07
N PHE A 52 -5.01 7.41 8.35
CA PHE A 52 -4.23 6.31 8.89
C PHE A 52 -2.84 6.27 8.25
N ASP A 53 -1.80 6.23 9.05
CA ASP A 53 -0.46 5.89 8.58
C ASP A 53 -0.39 4.39 8.29
N VAL A 54 -0.22 4.05 7.04
CA VAL A 54 -0.04 2.67 6.57
C VAL A 54 1.31 2.50 5.86
N SER A 55 2.29 3.37 6.20
CA SER A 55 3.62 3.35 5.58
C SER A 55 4.45 2.11 5.91
N HIS A 56 4.04 1.31 6.88
CA HIS A 56 4.65 0.01 7.20
C HIS A 56 4.34 -1.08 6.16
N MET A 57 3.25 -0.95 5.40
CA MET A 57 2.90 -1.91 4.33
C MET A 57 3.99 -1.96 3.25
N GLY A 58 4.27 -3.14 2.73
CA GLY A 58 5.26 -3.32 1.66
C GLY A 58 4.81 -2.68 0.35
N ARG A 59 5.74 -2.02 -0.35
CA ARG A 59 5.53 -1.43 -1.68
C ARG A 59 6.63 -1.86 -2.62
N PHE A 60 6.25 -2.62 -3.64
CA PHE A 60 7.16 -3.18 -4.63
C PHE A 60 6.89 -2.60 -6.01
N THR A 61 7.93 -2.39 -6.79
CA THR A 61 7.80 -2.03 -8.21
C THR A 61 8.36 -3.11 -9.11
N PHE A 62 7.67 -3.35 -10.21
CA PHE A 62 8.05 -4.30 -11.25
C PHE A 62 8.08 -3.55 -12.58
N LYS A 63 9.26 -3.48 -13.23
CA LYS A 63 9.45 -2.73 -14.48
C LYS A 63 10.17 -3.57 -15.51
N GLY A 64 9.58 -3.73 -16.68
CA GLY A 64 10.16 -4.48 -17.79
C GLY A 64 9.12 -5.23 -18.61
N ARG A 65 9.55 -5.75 -19.74
CA ARG A 65 8.68 -6.41 -20.72
C ARG A 65 7.89 -7.60 -20.15
N ASP A 66 8.47 -8.30 -19.17
CA ASP A 66 7.85 -9.50 -18.59
C ASP A 66 7.20 -9.23 -17.22
N ALA A 67 7.10 -7.97 -16.78
CA ALA A 67 6.55 -7.63 -15.46
C ALA A 67 5.10 -8.11 -15.29
N GLY A 68 4.24 -7.88 -16.29
CA GLY A 68 2.85 -8.36 -16.29
C GLY A 68 2.76 -9.89 -16.26
N ARG A 69 3.56 -10.58 -17.08
CA ARG A 69 3.62 -12.06 -17.10
C ARG A 69 4.09 -12.64 -15.78
N PHE A 70 5.07 -12.00 -15.13
CA PHE A 70 5.51 -12.41 -13.80
C PHE A 70 4.38 -12.27 -12.78
N LEU A 71 3.69 -11.14 -12.79
CA LEU A 71 2.58 -10.90 -11.87
C LEU A 71 1.40 -11.84 -12.11
N ASP A 72 1.10 -12.20 -13.36
CA ASP A 72 0.12 -13.24 -13.68
C ASP A 72 0.51 -14.61 -13.12
N ARG A 73 1.82 -14.91 -13.09
CA ARG A 73 2.32 -16.19 -12.58
C ARG A 73 2.14 -16.32 -11.07
N VAL A 74 2.29 -15.21 -10.32
CA VAL A 74 2.29 -15.22 -8.85
C VAL A 74 0.96 -14.80 -8.22
N CYS A 75 0.08 -14.14 -8.98
CA CYS A 75 -1.20 -13.63 -8.50
C CYS A 75 -2.37 -14.48 -9.00
N THR A 76 -3.42 -14.57 -8.20
CA THR A 76 -4.66 -15.30 -8.54
C THR A 76 -5.59 -14.54 -9.50
N ARG A 77 -5.13 -13.44 -10.07
CA ARG A 77 -5.91 -12.58 -10.97
C ARG A 77 -5.12 -12.33 -12.25
N ASP A 78 -5.84 -12.15 -13.34
CA ASP A 78 -5.30 -11.73 -14.63
C ASP A 78 -4.74 -10.30 -14.54
N ILE A 79 -3.43 -10.16 -14.34
CA ILE A 79 -2.74 -8.88 -14.16
C ILE A 79 -2.28 -8.30 -15.50
N ALA A 80 -1.80 -9.13 -16.42
CA ALA A 80 -1.27 -8.68 -17.71
C ALA A 80 -2.34 -7.93 -18.54
N ASN A 81 -3.61 -8.35 -18.46
CA ASN A 81 -4.73 -7.71 -19.17
C ASN A 81 -5.43 -6.59 -18.37
N MET A 82 -4.84 -6.07 -17.30
CA MET A 82 -5.34 -4.87 -16.66
C MET A 82 -5.27 -3.68 -17.62
N GLN A 83 -6.17 -2.73 -17.44
CA GLN A 83 -6.07 -1.44 -18.10
C GLN A 83 -5.09 -0.53 -17.33
N ASP A 84 -4.47 0.42 -18.01
CA ASP A 84 -3.66 1.44 -17.35
C ASP A 84 -4.49 2.20 -16.31
N ARG A 85 -3.85 2.54 -15.20
CA ARG A 85 -4.48 3.17 -14.02
C ARG A 85 -5.54 2.31 -13.33
N GLN A 86 -5.56 1.01 -13.58
CA GLN A 86 -6.39 0.04 -12.86
C GLN A 86 -5.64 -0.50 -11.65
N VAL A 87 -6.42 -0.83 -10.61
CA VAL A 87 -5.96 -1.57 -9.42
C VAL A 87 -6.68 -2.91 -9.40
N ARG A 88 -5.99 -3.98 -9.02
CA ARG A 88 -6.63 -5.28 -8.73
C ARG A 88 -6.21 -5.79 -7.37
N TYR A 89 -7.19 -6.23 -6.61
CA TYR A 89 -6.96 -7.06 -5.43
C TYR A 89 -6.71 -8.50 -5.88
N ALA A 90 -5.68 -9.13 -5.38
CA ALA A 90 -5.28 -10.48 -5.72
C ALA A 90 -4.67 -11.19 -4.50
N LEU A 91 -4.63 -12.51 -4.54
CA LEU A 91 -3.83 -13.31 -3.62
C LEU A 91 -2.52 -13.70 -4.31
N VAL A 92 -1.44 -13.77 -3.54
CA VAL A 92 -0.19 -14.44 -3.92
C VAL A 92 -0.20 -15.80 -3.24
N CYS A 93 -0.08 -16.86 -4.03
CA CYS A 93 -0.14 -18.23 -3.52
C CYS A 93 1.17 -18.98 -3.79
N ASN A 94 1.40 -20.05 -3.03
CA ASN A 94 2.42 -21.06 -3.34
C ASN A 94 1.86 -22.07 -4.35
N GLU A 95 2.69 -23.04 -4.75
CA GLU A 95 2.33 -24.07 -5.74
C GLU A 95 1.20 -25.01 -5.26
N GLU A 96 1.06 -25.19 -3.94
CA GLU A 96 0.00 -25.98 -3.32
C GLU A 96 -1.32 -25.19 -3.14
N GLY A 97 -1.37 -23.92 -3.59
CA GLY A 97 -2.53 -23.04 -3.45
C GLY A 97 -2.66 -22.37 -2.08
N GLY A 98 -1.67 -22.54 -1.18
CA GLY A 98 -1.63 -21.83 0.10
C GLY A 98 -1.40 -20.34 -0.08
N CYS A 99 -2.21 -19.50 0.57
CA CYS A 99 -2.09 -18.06 0.50
C CYS A 99 -0.84 -17.56 1.24
N ARG A 100 0.04 -16.86 0.53
CA ARG A 100 1.21 -16.19 1.11
C ARG A 100 0.91 -14.77 1.56
N ASP A 101 0.06 -14.07 0.77
CA ASP A 101 -0.42 -12.71 1.09
C ASP A 101 -1.60 -12.32 0.22
N ASP A 102 -2.37 -11.32 0.68
CA ASP A 102 -3.32 -10.58 -0.13
C ASP A 102 -2.73 -9.22 -0.51
N VAL A 103 -2.85 -8.85 -1.79
CA VAL A 103 -2.14 -7.72 -2.36
C VAL A 103 -3.02 -6.83 -3.22
N LEU A 104 -2.61 -5.57 -3.37
CA LEU A 104 -3.14 -4.67 -4.39
C LEU A 104 -2.10 -4.47 -5.48
N VAL A 105 -2.46 -4.77 -6.72
CA VAL A 105 -1.60 -4.55 -7.89
C VAL A 105 -2.12 -3.37 -8.69
N TYR A 106 -1.24 -2.42 -8.94
CA TYR A 106 -1.47 -1.18 -9.69
C TYR A 106 -0.77 -1.30 -11.04
N ARG A 107 -1.47 -1.09 -12.15
CA ARG A 107 -0.85 -0.99 -13.46
C ARG A 107 -0.67 0.47 -13.85
N GLN A 108 0.56 0.95 -13.91
CA GLN A 108 0.92 2.26 -14.42
C GLN A 108 0.96 2.28 -15.96
N SER A 109 1.54 1.23 -16.54
CA SER A 109 1.62 1.01 -17.98
C SER A 109 1.73 -0.48 -18.29
N GLU A 110 1.87 -0.83 -19.55
CA GLU A 110 2.09 -2.22 -19.99
C GLU A 110 3.33 -2.87 -19.35
N THR A 111 4.35 -2.08 -19.05
CA THR A 111 5.64 -2.55 -18.53
C THR A 111 5.97 -2.08 -17.11
N GLU A 112 5.03 -1.41 -16.44
CA GLU A 112 5.27 -0.86 -15.10
C GLU A 112 4.10 -1.14 -14.16
N TYR A 113 4.41 -1.79 -13.03
CA TYR A 113 3.45 -2.17 -12.00
C TYR A 113 3.98 -1.83 -10.62
N THR A 114 3.07 -1.49 -9.72
CA THR A 114 3.33 -1.40 -8.28
C THR A 114 2.46 -2.41 -7.55
N MET A 115 3.01 -3.05 -6.53
CA MET A 115 2.28 -3.94 -5.62
C MET A 115 2.36 -3.39 -4.21
N VAL A 116 1.22 -3.42 -3.51
CA VAL A 116 1.14 -3.18 -2.07
C VAL A 116 0.82 -4.50 -1.38
N CYS A 117 1.59 -4.85 -0.36
CA CYS A 117 1.47 -6.09 0.40
C CYS A 117 1.47 -5.83 1.91
N ASN A 118 1.07 -6.82 2.70
CA ASN A 118 1.10 -6.71 4.15
C ASN A 118 2.53 -6.68 4.70
N ALA A 119 2.76 -5.85 5.72
CA ALA A 119 4.08 -5.67 6.32
C ALA A 119 4.69 -7.00 6.84
N ALA A 120 3.87 -7.84 7.47
CA ALA A 120 4.28 -9.13 8.02
C ALA A 120 4.78 -10.12 6.96
N ASN A 121 4.36 -9.95 5.70
CA ASN A 121 4.69 -10.86 4.61
C ASN A 121 5.73 -10.28 3.64
N ARG A 122 6.17 -9.02 3.84
CA ARG A 122 7.08 -8.30 2.94
C ARG A 122 8.34 -9.09 2.58
N SER A 123 9.08 -9.60 3.57
CA SER A 123 10.31 -10.39 3.33
C SER A 123 10.02 -11.71 2.64
N LYS A 124 8.99 -12.43 3.09
CA LYS A 124 8.57 -13.71 2.50
C LYS A 124 8.21 -13.57 1.02
N LEU A 125 7.57 -12.45 0.64
CA LEU A 125 7.26 -12.19 -0.77
C LEU A 125 8.49 -11.86 -1.59
N VAL A 126 9.47 -11.11 -1.04
CA VAL A 126 10.75 -10.85 -1.73
C VAL A 126 11.46 -12.16 -2.05
N ASP A 127 11.57 -13.07 -1.07
CA ASP A 127 12.21 -14.37 -1.26
C ASP A 127 11.45 -15.22 -2.27
N HIS A 128 10.12 -15.29 -2.14
CA HIS A 128 9.25 -16.01 -3.08
C HIS A 128 9.39 -15.49 -4.53
N PHE A 129 9.41 -14.18 -4.71
CA PHE A 129 9.55 -13.60 -6.06
C PHE A 129 10.92 -13.89 -6.66
N ALA A 130 11.98 -13.95 -5.86
CA ALA A 130 13.31 -14.34 -6.32
C ALA A 130 13.33 -15.82 -6.78
N GLU A 131 12.68 -16.71 -6.01
CA GLU A 131 12.59 -18.16 -6.32
C GLU A 131 11.83 -18.41 -7.63
N VAL A 132 10.66 -17.76 -7.82
CA VAL A 132 9.76 -18.04 -8.94
C VAL A 132 10.01 -17.19 -10.18
N LYS A 133 10.98 -16.28 -10.15
CA LYS A 133 11.27 -15.36 -11.25
C LYS A 133 11.61 -16.07 -12.56
N GLY A 134 12.43 -17.14 -12.49
CA GLY A 134 12.95 -17.84 -13.68
C GLY A 134 13.65 -16.88 -14.64
N ASP A 135 13.47 -17.10 -15.96
CA ASP A 135 14.10 -16.33 -17.03
C ASP A 135 13.38 -15.03 -17.41
N LEU A 136 12.37 -14.63 -16.63
CA LEU A 136 11.58 -13.43 -16.92
C LEU A 136 12.40 -12.15 -16.72
N VAL A 137 12.33 -11.25 -17.71
CA VAL A 137 13.14 -10.02 -17.78
C VAL A 137 12.33 -8.83 -17.25
N TYR A 138 12.54 -8.52 -15.98
CA TYR A 138 12.02 -7.32 -15.34
C TYR A 138 12.94 -6.88 -14.20
N ARG A 139 12.86 -5.62 -13.81
CA ARG A 139 13.51 -5.06 -12.62
C ARG A 139 12.51 -5.00 -11.48
N PHE A 140 12.88 -5.64 -10.39
CA PHE A 140 12.18 -5.57 -9.10
C PHE A 140 12.86 -4.55 -8.20
N ALA A 141 12.07 -3.78 -7.46
CA ALA A 141 12.59 -2.95 -6.37
C ALA A 141 11.57 -2.85 -5.23
N ASP A 142 12.04 -3.05 -4.04
CA ASP A 142 11.32 -2.70 -2.81
C ASP A 142 11.53 -1.20 -2.52
N ILE A 143 10.45 -0.44 -2.56
CA ILE A 143 10.46 1.02 -2.35
C ILE A 143 9.82 1.43 -1.02
N THR A 144 9.55 0.48 -0.15
CA THR A 144 8.84 0.69 1.12
C THR A 144 9.49 1.78 1.97
N ASP A 145 10.80 1.67 2.17
CA ASP A 145 11.55 2.60 3.03
C ASP A 145 11.85 3.95 2.35
N LYS A 146 11.49 4.12 1.06
CA LYS A 146 11.69 5.33 0.26
C LYS A 146 10.41 6.13 0.01
N THR A 147 9.27 5.63 0.47
CA THR A 147 7.96 6.22 0.22
C THR A 147 7.13 6.23 1.50
N ALA A 148 6.10 7.06 1.53
CA ALA A 148 5.09 7.05 2.57
C ALA A 148 3.74 6.62 1.97
N MET A 149 2.85 6.08 2.80
CA MET A 149 1.50 5.72 2.41
C MET A 149 0.52 6.05 3.53
N VAL A 150 -0.58 6.68 3.15
CA VAL A 150 -1.68 6.98 4.07
C VAL A 150 -3.00 6.46 3.51
N ALA A 151 -3.91 6.06 4.39
CA ALA A 151 -5.27 5.72 4.04
C ALA A 151 -6.23 6.76 4.65
N LEU A 152 -7.13 7.28 3.82
CA LEU A 152 -8.23 8.15 4.22
C LEU A 152 -9.52 7.34 4.20
N GLN A 153 -10.19 7.25 5.34
CA GLN A 153 -11.38 6.41 5.52
C GLN A 153 -12.51 7.20 6.22
N GLY A 154 -13.73 7.00 5.77
CA GLY A 154 -14.93 7.59 6.38
C GLY A 154 -15.86 8.28 5.40
N PRO A 155 -17.12 8.56 5.80
CA PRO A 155 -18.16 9.06 4.89
C PRO A 155 -17.90 10.46 4.32
N LYS A 156 -17.19 11.33 5.05
CA LYS A 156 -16.91 12.73 4.62
C LYS A 156 -15.55 12.91 3.94
N VAL A 157 -14.80 11.84 3.73
CA VAL A 157 -13.45 11.92 3.13
C VAL A 157 -13.47 12.51 1.73
N MET A 158 -14.49 12.19 0.92
CA MET A 158 -14.59 12.73 -0.43
C MET A 158 -14.83 14.23 -0.45
N ASP A 159 -15.52 14.78 0.53
CA ASP A 159 -15.74 16.25 0.66
C ASP A 159 -14.42 16.95 0.97
N VAL A 160 -13.60 16.36 1.85
CA VAL A 160 -12.26 16.87 2.16
C VAL A 160 -11.36 16.82 0.92
N LEU A 161 -11.37 15.72 0.19
CA LEU A 161 -10.56 15.54 -1.01
C LEU A 161 -11.00 16.44 -2.17
N ALA A 162 -12.28 16.82 -2.25
CA ALA A 162 -12.79 17.77 -3.23
C ALA A 162 -12.15 19.16 -3.08
N GLY A 163 -11.75 19.55 -1.88
CA GLY A 163 -10.99 20.77 -1.61
C GLY A 163 -9.57 20.77 -2.21
N PHE A 164 -8.98 19.60 -2.43
CA PHE A 164 -7.64 19.46 -3.00
C PHE A 164 -7.64 19.18 -4.51
N SER A 165 -8.64 18.47 -5.01
CA SER A 165 -8.71 18.09 -6.42
C SER A 165 -10.14 17.75 -6.84
N LYS A 166 -10.60 18.34 -7.95
CA LYS A 166 -11.91 18.00 -8.54
C LYS A 166 -11.94 16.59 -9.15
N GLU A 167 -10.80 16.04 -9.52
CA GLU A 167 -10.70 14.71 -10.16
C GLU A 167 -10.79 13.58 -9.14
N ILE A 168 -10.18 13.71 -7.95
CA ILE A 168 -10.09 12.61 -6.98
C ILE A 168 -11.47 12.08 -6.58
N PRO A 169 -12.49 12.91 -6.25
CA PRO A 169 -13.82 12.41 -5.90
C PRO A 169 -14.54 11.67 -7.03
N THR A 170 -14.17 11.94 -8.30
CA THR A 170 -14.77 11.26 -9.47
C THR A 170 -14.08 9.96 -9.83
N LEU A 171 -12.99 9.63 -9.15
CA LEU A 171 -12.22 8.42 -9.41
C LEU A 171 -13.09 7.16 -9.15
N LYS A 172 -13.18 6.29 -10.14
CA LYS A 172 -13.92 5.03 -10.00
C LYS A 172 -13.21 4.08 -9.03
N ARG A 173 -13.98 3.22 -8.36
CA ARG A 173 -13.41 2.16 -7.49
C ARG A 173 -12.41 1.30 -8.27
N TYR A 174 -11.31 0.93 -7.62
CA TYR A 174 -10.17 0.22 -8.21
C TYR A 174 -9.51 0.95 -9.39
N ARG A 175 -9.50 2.27 -9.33
CA ARG A 175 -8.72 3.14 -10.20
C ARG A 175 -7.80 4.02 -9.39
N PHE A 176 -6.76 4.53 -10.02
CA PHE A 176 -5.85 5.51 -9.44
C PHE A 176 -5.50 6.61 -10.41
N THR A 177 -5.00 7.70 -9.88
CA THR A 177 -4.42 8.80 -10.63
C THR A 177 -3.09 9.20 -10.00
N GLU A 178 -2.22 9.77 -10.79
CA GLU A 178 -0.95 10.34 -10.33
C GLU A 178 -1.03 11.84 -10.37
N LYS A 179 -0.57 12.48 -9.30
CA LYS A 179 -0.55 13.93 -9.13
C LYS A 179 0.83 14.36 -8.70
N SER A 180 1.19 15.57 -9.05
CA SER A 180 2.39 16.23 -8.58
C SER A 180 2.03 17.54 -7.90
N LEU A 181 2.61 17.76 -6.73
CA LEU A 181 2.52 19.03 -6.02
C LEU A 181 3.95 19.47 -5.71
N PHE A 182 4.41 20.53 -6.39
CA PHE A 182 5.81 20.94 -6.37
C PHE A 182 6.75 19.77 -6.72
N ILE A 183 7.58 19.34 -5.77
CA ILE A 183 8.52 18.23 -5.94
C ILE A 183 7.95 16.86 -5.52
N ALA A 184 6.81 16.84 -4.82
CA ALA A 184 6.20 15.61 -4.34
C ALA A 184 5.29 14.98 -5.41
N LYS A 185 5.45 13.68 -5.64
CA LYS A 185 4.58 12.88 -6.49
C LYS A 185 3.67 12.03 -5.63
N PHE A 186 2.39 12.01 -5.97
CA PHE A 186 1.38 11.23 -5.27
C PHE A 186 0.70 10.26 -6.23
N LEU A 187 0.53 9.04 -5.79
CA LEU A 187 -0.41 8.11 -6.37
C LEU A 187 -1.64 8.07 -5.45
N VAL A 188 -2.79 8.44 -5.99
CA VAL A 188 -4.07 8.44 -5.26
C VAL A 188 -4.96 7.37 -5.86
N SER A 189 -5.35 6.39 -5.06
CA SER A 189 -6.23 5.30 -5.49
C SER A 189 -7.53 5.29 -4.71
N ARG A 190 -8.62 4.89 -5.37
CA ARG A 190 -9.88 4.56 -4.73
C ARG A 190 -10.03 3.06 -4.68
N THR A 191 -9.47 2.46 -3.63
CA THR A 191 -9.59 1.03 -3.36
C THR A 191 -10.78 0.83 -2.42
N GLY A 192 -10.64 0.63 -1.20
CA GLY A 192 -11.69 0.41 -0.23
C GLY A 192 -11.60 -1.00 0.32
N TYR A 193 -12.09 -1.14 1.50
CA TYR A 193 -12.24 -2.40 2.22
C TYR A 193 -13.69 -2.84 2.20
#